data_d3eb4355834b240319bc019a66580643
#
_entry.id   d3eb4355834b240319bc019a66580643
#
_cell.length_a   1.000
_cell.length_b   1.000
_cell.length_c   1.000
_cell.angle_alpha   90.00
_cell.angle_beta   90.00
_cell.angle_gamma   90.00
#
_symmetry.space_group_name_H-M   'P 1'
#
loop_
_entity.id
_entity.type
_entity.pdbx_description
1 polymer ?
#
loop_
_entity_poly.entity_id
_entity_poly.type
_entity_poly.pdbx_seq_one_letter_code
_entity_poly.pdbx_strand_id
1 'polypeptide(L)'
;MARIIDVIEWPDQGSTDIMQRVPEQGAGDIRIGSQVIARGSQVAVFFRDGKALDVFREGRYTLSTMNIPILASIINLGTNNKTPFPAEVYFVTTKDFIGQKWGTPNELTVPDSMMGVVQLRAHGTYSFAISDPQRFVTQIVGAQGIYTTGQLADYLRDIMVSEVASVIGATMAKSSLLNLAALQSDLGAAIQAKAADDFDAIGIALKKVYVVGITPSEETAKALSARSAMGALGVNYMQYQLSLIHISEPTRPY
;
A
#
# COMPACT_ATOMS: atom_id res chain seq x y z
N MET A 1 -4.66 36.84 -11.07
CA MET A 1 -4.76 36.73 -12.54
C MET A 1 -4.76 35.24 -12.86
N ALA A 2 -5.80 34.76 -13.53
CA ALA A 2 -5.84 33.37 -13.98
C ALA A 2 -4.77 33.13 -15.07
N ARG A 3 -4.01 32.07 -14.96
CA ARG A 3 -2.94 31.72 -15.91
C ARG A 3 -3.57 30.93 -17.07
N ILE A 4 -3.44 31.43 -18.28
CA ILE A 4 -3.87 30.73 -19.49
C ILE A 4 -2.84 29.62 -19.77
N ILE A 5 -3.33 28.41 -19.93
CA ILE A 5 -2.51 27.22 -20.15
C ILE A 5 -2.85 26.65 -21.53
N ASP A 6 -1.89 26.71 -22.48
CA ASP A 6 -2.07 26.18 -23.84
C ASP A 6 -1.53 24.74 -23.97
N VAL A 7 -0.52 24.36 -23.18
CA VAL A 7 0.01 22.99 -23.10
C VAL A 7 0.00 22.55 -21.64
N ILE A 8 -0.60 21.41 -21.38
CA ILE A 8 -0.79 20.82 -20.08
C ILE A 8 -0.03 19.49 -20.09
N GLU A 9 1.08 19.43 -19.34
CA GLU A 9 1.92 18.24 -19.25
C GLU A 9 2.63 18.17 -17.90
N TRP A 10 3.08 16.96 -17.55
CA TRP A 10 3.94 16.68 -16.41
C TRP A 10 5.25 16.05 -16.89
N PRO A 11 6.27 16.86 -17.22
CA PRO A 11 7.52 16.39 -17.83
C PRO A 11 8.45 15.72 -16.81
N ASP A 12 8.53 16.27 -15.57
CA ASP A 12 9.51 15.89 -14.56
C ASP A 12 8.85 15.03 -13.49
N GLN A 13 8.82 13.73 -13.74
CA GLN A 13 8.27 12.76 -12.79
C GLN A 13 9.39 12.18 -11.93
N GLY A 14 9.36 12.47 -10.62
CA GLY A 14 10.22 11.85 -9.63
C GLY A 14 9.94 10.35 -9.45
N SER A 15 10.89 9.64 -8.85
CA SER A 15 10.74 8.20 -8.59
C SER A 15 9.63 7.88 -7.59
N THR A 16 9.35 8.82 -6.68
CA THR A 16 8.37 8.71 -5.61
C THR A 16 7.04 9.38 -5.92
N ASP A 17 6.95 10.14 -7.01
CA ASP A 17 5.78 10.92 -7.34
C ASP A 17 4.69 10.03 -7.93
N ILE A 18 3.53 10.06 -7.33
CA ILE A 18 2.35 9.31 -7.77
C ILE A 18 1.48 10.19 -8.65
N MET A 19 1.31 11.46 -8.27
CA MET A 19 0.39 12.37 -8.94
C MET A 19 0.89 13.81 -8.85
N GLN A 20 0.62 14.57 -9.93
CA GLN A 20 0.74 16.02 -9.97
C GLN A 20 -0.51 16.65 -10.56
N ARG A 21 -0.99 17.71 -9.90
CA ARG A 21 -2.10 18.53 -10.38
C ARG A 21 -1.56 19.73 -11.18
N VAL A 22 -2.23 20.04 -12.27
CA VAL A 22 -1.94 21.22 -13.09
C VAL A 22 -3.21 22.06 -13.21
N PRO A 23 -3.19 23.34 -12.75
CA PRO A 23 -2.11 23.98 -12.00
C PRO A 23 -2.01 23.43 -10.56
N GLU A 24 -0.85 23.58 -9.94
CA GLU A 24 -0.62 23.09 -8.56
C GLU A 24 -1.56 23.72 -7.54
N GLN A 25 -1.94 24.97 -7.77
CA GLN A 25 -2.85 25.71 -6.91
C GLN A 25 -3.95 26.40 -7.73
N GLY A 26 -5.15 26.39 -7.20
CA GLY A 26 -6.32 26.98 -7.85
C GLY A 26 -6.77 26.20 -9.09
N ALA A 27 -7.68 26.76 -9.87
CA ALA A 27 -8.07 26.24 -11.17
C ALA A 27 -7.35 27.03 -12.26
N GLY A 28 -6.94 26.35 -13.33
CA GLY A 28 -6.36 26.98 -14.51
C GLY A 28 -7.43 27.37 -15.52
N ASP A 29 -7.24 28.51 -16.17
CA ASP A 29 -8.06 28.88 -17.33
C ASP A 29 -7.56 28.09 -18.55
N ILE A 30 -8.28 27.02 -18.89
CA ILE A 30 -7.97 26.16 -20.02
C ILE A 30 -8.80 26.61 -21.22
N ARG A 31 -8.16 26.76 -22.37
CA ARG A 31 -8.83 27.14 -23.61
C ARG A 31 -9.18 25.92 -24.45
N ILE A 32 -10.23 26.02 -25.23
CA ILE A 32 -10.48 25.08 -26.33
C ILE A 32 -9.31 25.15 -27.28
N GLY A 33 -8.74 24.00 -27.67
CA GLY A 33 -7.52 23.90 -28.46
C GLY A 33 -6.25 23.69 -27.65
N SER A 34 -6.30 23.86 -26.32
CA SER A 34 -5.19 23.47 -25.44
C SER A 34 -4.87 21.98 -25.60
N GLN A 35 -3.61 21.64 -25.39
CA GLN A 35 -3.14 20.26 -25.56
C GLN A 35 -2.81 19.64 -24.21
N VAL A 36 -3.35 18.45 -23.95
CA VAL A 36 -2.96 17.57 -22.84
C VAL A 36 -1.99 16.54 -23.38
N ILE A 37 -0.82 16.44 -22.77
CA ILE A 37 0.21 15.47 -23.13
C ILE A 37 0.42 14.55 -21.93
N ALA A 38 -0.13 13.33 -22.02
CA ALA A 38 0.16 12.25 -21.07
C ALA A 38 1.28 11.39 -21.65
N ARG A 39 2.38 11.27 -20.90
CA ARG A 39 3.55 10.48 -21.31
C ARG A 39 3.34 9.00 -21.02
N GLY A 40 4.23 8.14 -21.50
CA GLY A 40 4.21 6.72 -21.16
C GLY A 40 4.16 6.51 -19.64
N SER A 41 3.33 5.60 -19.18
CA SER A 41 3.06 5.35 -17.76
C SER A 41 2.36 6.50 -17.02
N GLN A 42 1.72 7.42 -17.72
CA GLN A 42 0.88 8.48 -17.16
C GLN A 42 -0.54 8.40 -17.67
N VAL A 43 -1.46 8.82 -16.82
CA VAL A 43 -2.87 9.04 -17.18
C VAL A 43 -3.23 10.43 -16.68
N ALA A 44 -3.86 11.24 -17.53
CA ALA A 44 -4.36 12.54 -17.15
C ALA A 44 -5.87 12.45 -16.88
N VAL A 45 -6.29 12.82 -15.67
CA VAL A 45 -7.70 12.90 -15.27
C VAL A 45 -8.11 14.36 -15.27
N PHE A 46 -9.11 14.69 -16.06
CA PHE A 46 -9.61 16.03 -16.21
C PHE A 46 -10.74 16.30 -15.22
N PHE A 47 -10.58 17.33 -14.41
CA PHE A 47 -11.57 17.74 -13.41
C PHE A 47 -12.12 19.13 -13.70
N ARG A 48 -13.40 19.29 -13.45
CA ARG A 48 -14.07 20.57 -13.42
C ARG A 48 -15.12 20.59 -12.32
N ASP A 49 -15.17 21.68 -11.58
CA ASP A 49 -16.14 21.87 -10.49
C ASP A 49 -16.17 20.69 -9.49
N GLY A 50 -14.98 20.13 -9.19
CA GLY A 50 -14.80 18.99 -8.29
C GLY A 50 -15.27 17.64 -8.83
N LYS A 51 -15.59 17.54 -10.13
CA LYS A 51 -16.02 16.30 -10.76
C LYS A 51 -15.00 15.84 -11.82
N ALA A 52 -14.65 14.56 -11.80
CA ALA A 52 -13.88 13.95 -12.88
C ALA A 52 -14.78 13.85 -14.12
N LEU A 53 -14.31 14.38 -15.23
CA LEU A 53 -15.05 14.40 -16.49
C LEU A 53 -14.52 13.34 -17.46
N ASP A 54 -13.20 13.38 -17.75
CA ASP A 54 -12.57 12.52 -18.73
C ASP A 54 -11.21 12.02 -18.27
N VAL A 55 -10.79 10.87 -18.81
CA VAL A 55 -9.51 10.21 -18.52
C VAL A 55 -8.75 10.02 -19.82
N PHE A 56 -7.59 10.67 -19.95
CA PHE A 56 -6.71 10.59 -21.11
C PHE A 56 -5.53 9.66 -20.79
N ARG A 57 -5.42 8.58 -21.53
CA ARG A 57 -4.27 7.67 -21.47
C ARG A 57 -3.05 8.29 -22.13
N GLU A 58 -1.95 7.56 -22.23
CA GLU A 58 -0.74 8.04 -22.92
C GLU A 58 -1.08 8.58 -24.33
N GLY A 59 -0.49 9.72 -24.66
CA GLY A 59 -0.70 10.38 -25.95
C GLY A 59 -0.84 11.89 -25.84
N ARG A 60 -1.08 12.51 -26.98
CA ARG A 60 -1.36 13.94 -27.10
C ARG A 60 -2.82 14.14 -27.50
N TYR A 61 -3.53 14.92 -26.73
CA TYR A 61 -4.95 15.20 -26.94
C TYR A 61 -5.19 16.70 -27.05
N THR A 62 -5.88 17.11 -28.09
CA THR A 62 -6.36 18.49 -28.21
C THR A 62 -7.72 18.58 -27.54
N LEU A 63 -7.85 19.45 -26.55
CA LEU A 63 -9.11 19.66 -25.84
C LEU A 63 -10.12 20.33 -26.79
N SER A 64 -11.09 19.57 -27.26
CA SER A 64 -12.16 20.02 -28.16
C SER A 64 -13.49 19.48 -27.69
N THR A 65 -14.57 20.09 -28.12
CA THR A 65 -15.94 19.63 -27.87
C THR A 65 -16.21 18.21 -28.38
N MET A 66 -15.44 17.73 -29.35
CA MET A 66 -15.55 16.36 -29.88
C MET A 66 -14.90 15.32 -28.98
N ASN A 67 -13.83 15.70 -28.24
CA ASN A 67 -13.05 14.77 -27.42
C ASN A 67 -13.47 14.78 -25.95
N ILE A 68 -14.32 15.73 -25.56
CA ILE A 68 -14.87 15.84 -24.20
C ILE A 68 -16.39 16.02 -24.33
N PRO A 69 -17.16 14.95 -24.41
CA PRO A 69 -18.61 15.00 -24.64
C PRO A 69 -19.37 15.86 -23.62
N ILE A 70 -18.90 15.85 -22.36
CA ILE A 70 -19.50 16.67 -21.29
C ILE A 70 -19.17 18.16 -21.48
N LEU A 71 -18.01 18.50 -22.05
CA LEU A 71 -17.66 19.88 -22.39
C LEU A 71 -18.58 20.45 -23.47
N ALA A 72 -19.01 19.62 -24.44
CA ALA A 72 -19.94 20.03 -25.50
C ALA A 72 -21.28 20.52 -24.93
N SER A 73 -21.79 19.87 -23.88
CA SER A 73 -23.04 20.27 -23.24
C SER A 73 -22.93 21.59 -22.48
N ILE A 74 -21.72 21.95 -22.01
CA ILE A 74 -21.46 23.15 -21.22
C ILE A 74 -21.14 24.35 -22.12
N ILE A 75 -20.46 24.15 -23.25
CA ILE A 75 -20.07 25.19 -24.18
C ILE A 75 -21.27 25.67 -25.00
N ASN A 76 -22.23 24.80 -25.28
CA ASN A 76 -23.48 25.15 -25.98
C ASN A 76 -24.39 26.08 -25.16
N LEU A 77 -24.07 26.38 -23.89
CA LEU A 77 -24.81 27.31 -23.05
C LEU A 77 -24.43 28.79 -23.23
N GLY A 78 -23.80 29.19 -24.35
CA GLY A 78 -23.75 30.61 -24.76
C GLY A 78 -22.38 31.29 -24.72
N THR A 79 -21.28 30.55 -24.72
CA THR A 79 -19.95 31.13 -24.88
C THR A 79 -19.40 30.83 -26.28
N ASN A 80 -19.25 31.85 -27.10
CA ASN A 80 -18.65 31.78 -28.44
C ASN A 80 -17.25 31.17 -28.43
N ASN A 81 -17.08 29.87 -28.29
CA ASN A 81 -15.86 29.04 -28.49
C ASN A 81 -14.48 29.60 -28.05
N LYS A 82 -14.42 30.75 -27.38
CA LYS A 82 -13.18 31.48 -27.10
C LYS A 82 -12.91 31.77 -25.61
N THR A 83 -13.85 31.47 -24.74
CA THR A 83 -13.69 31.77 -23.30
C THR A 83 -12.89 30.65 -22.62
N PRO A 84 -11.86 31.01 -21.83
CA PRO A 84 -11.20 30.06 -20.95
C PRO A 84 -12.21 29.55 -19.90
N PHE A 85 -12.12 28.29 -19.53
CA PHE A 85 -12.93 27.70 -18.46
C PHE A 85 -12.04 27.18 -17.33
N PRO A 86 -12.45 27.35 -16.08
CA PRO A 86 -11.69 26.86 -14.95
C PRO A 86 -11.72 25.33 -14.94
N ALA A 87 -10.56 24.72 -14.96
CA ALA A 87 -10.41 23.28 -14.88
C ALA A 87 -9.06 22.88 -14.25
N GLU A 88 -8.96 21.64 -13.90
CA GLU A 88 -7.80 21.04 -13.28
C GLU A 88 -7.48 19.72 -14.00
N VAL A 89 -6.20 19.43 -14.18
CA VAL A 89 -5.75 18.16 -14.74
C VAL A 89 -4.85 17.47 -13.75
N TYR A 90 -5.21 16.26 -13.36
CA TYR A 90 -4.42 15.43 -12.47
C TYR A 90 -3.68 14.39 -13.29
N PHE A 91 -2.37 14.50 -13.36
CA PHE A 91 -1.52 13.49 -13.95
C PHE A 91 -1.20 12.44 -12.89
N VAL A 92 -1.55 11.20 -13.16
CA VAL A 92 -1.33 10.07 -12.27
C VAL A 92 -0.39 9.08 -12.95
N THR A 93 0.65 8.63 -12.25
CA THR A 93 1.52 7.59 -12.77
C THR A 93 0.90 6.21 -12.60
N THR A 94 1.01 5.38 -13.64
CA THR A 94 0.55 3.98 -13.63
C THR A 94 1.69 2.98 -13.58
N LYS A 95 2.94 3.46 -13.38
CA LYS A 95 4.10 2.59 -13.18
C LYS A 95 3.97 1.76 -11.90
N ASP A 96 4.67 0.65 -11.84
CA ASP A 96 4.76 -0.16 -10.63
C ASP A 96 5.68 0.51 -9.59
N PHE A 97 5.19 0.69 -8.38
CA PHE A 97 5.96 1.09 -7.20
C PHE A 97 6.42 -0.17 -6.47
N ILE A 98 7.69 -0.50 -6.64
CA ILE A 98 8.31 -1.70 -6.08
C ILE A 98 9.02 -1.41 -4.76
N GLY A 99 9.19 -2.46 -3.94
CA GLY A 99 10.02 -2.38 -2.73
C GLY A 99 9.44 -1.51 -1.61
N GLN A 100 8.13 -1.29 -1.59
CA GLN A 100 7.48 -0.61 -0.47
C GLN A 100 7.55 -1.48 0.77
N LYS A 101 7.99 -0.90 1.89
CA LYS A 101 8.22 -1.66 3.13
C LYS A 101 6.97 -1.70 3.99
N TRP A 102 6.72 -2.84 4.60
CA TRP A 102 5.74 -3.01 5.66
C TRP A 102 6.35 -3.75 6.84
N GLY A 103 5.81 -3.55 8.03
CA GLY A 103 6.21 -4.26 9.23
C GLY A 103 5.25 -4.01 10.37
N THR A 104 5.11 -4.99 11.24
CA THR A 104 4.26 -4.85 12.43
C THR A 104 4.90 -3.89 13.43
N PRO A 105 4.21 -2.82 13.85
CA PRO A 105 4.77 -1.85 14.78
C PRO A 105 5.01 -2.47 16.17
N ASN A 106 4.14 -3.39 16.56
CA ASN A 106 4.19 -4.11 17.81
C ASN A 106 4.27 -5.62 17.58
N GLU A 107 4.54 -6.37 18.64
CA GLU A 107 4.48 -7.82 18.60
C GLU A 107 3.04 -8.30 18.46
N LEU A 108 2.84 -9.22 17.52
CA LEU A 108 1.59 -9.92 17.34
C LEU A 108 1.54 -11.10 18.29
N THR A 109 0.50 -11.16 19.11
CA THR A 109 0.21 -12.32 19.95
C THR A 109 -0.71 -13.26 19.18
N VAL A 110 -0.20 -14.43 18.82
CA VAL A 110 -0.93 -15.41 17.98
C VAL A 110 -0.92 -16.80 18.61
N PRO A 111 -1.95 -17.62 18.35
CA PRO A 111 -1.94 -19.03 18.77
C PRO A 111 -0.87 -19.80 18.01
N ASP A 112 -0.26 -20.79 18.66
CA ASP A 112 0.68 -21.73 18.06
C ASP A 112 0.22 -23.15 18.41
N SER A 113 0.18 -24.04 17.42
CA SER A 113 -0.31 -25.41 17.61
C SER A 113 0.53 -26.25 18.61
N MET A 114 1.79 -25.87 18.84
CA MET A 114 2.72 -26.59 19.71
C MET A 114 3.03 -25.85 21.02
N MET A 115 3.02 -24.53 21.02
CA MET A 115 3.46 -23.71 22.15
C MET A 115 2.30 -23.00 22.86
N GLY A 116 1.08 -23.11 22.32
CA GLY A 116 -0.12 -22.45 22.84
C GLY A 116 -0.23 -21.02 22.34
N VAL A 117 0.57 -20.09 22.85
CA VAL A 117 0.59 -18.68 22.43
C VAL A 117 2.03 -18.23 22.24
N VAL A 118 2.27 -17.52 21.15
CA VAL A 118 3.58 -16.95 20.83
C VAL A 118 3.46 -15.47 20.46
N GLN A 119 4.54 -14.73 20.68
CA GLN A 119 4.66 -13.34 20.28
C GLN A 119 5.71 -13.24 19.18
N LEU A 120 5.37 -12.54 18.08
CA LEU A 120 6.26 -12.40 16.94
C LEU A 120 6.09 -11.04 16.26
N ARG A 121 7.11 -10.63 15.51
CA ARG A 121 7.07 -9.50 14.57
C ARG A 121 7.26 -10.02 13.16
N ALA A 122 6.60 -9.39 12.23
CA ALA A 122 6.74 -9.71 10.82
C ALA A 122 7.04 -8.44 10.02
N HIS A 123 7.84 -8.59 8.98
CA HIS A 123 8.15 -7.52 8.06
C HIS A 123 8.37 -8.04 6.63
N GLY A 124 8.22 -7.14 5.69
CA GLY A 124 8.38 -7.51 4.31
C GLY A 124 8.31 -6.32 3.37
N THR A 125 8.07 -6.64 2.11
CA THR A 125 7.90 -5.65 1.06
C THR A 125 6.68 -5.97 0.21
N TYR A 126 6.12 -4.93 -0.41
CA TYR A 126 5.05 -5.08 -1.38
C TYR A 126 5.29 -4.19 -2.59
N SER A 127 4.56 -4.44 -3.66
CA SER A 127 4.54 -3.60 -4.84
C SER A 127 3.10 -3.30 -5.23
N PHE A 128 2.86 -2.10 -5.72
CA PHE A 128 1.54 -1.67 -6.16
C PHE A 128 1.62 -0.77 -7.39
N ALA A 129 0.51 -0.59 -8.08
CA ALA A 129 0.33 0.39 -9.14
C ALA A 129 -1.05 1.03 -9.02
N ILE A 130 -1.21 2.23 -9.57
CA ILE A 130 -2.53 2.86 -9.67
C ILE A 130 -3.28 2.20 -10.83
N SER A 131 -4.36 1.51 -10.51
CA SER A 131 -5.22 0.80 -11.48
C SER A 131 -6.39 1.65 -11.96
N ASP A 132 -6.96 2.46 -11.06
CA ASP A 132 -8.06 3.38 -11.35
C ASP A 132 -7.66 4.80 -10.92
N PRO A 133 -7.02 5.59 -11.82
CA PRO A 133 -6.57 6.94 -11.53
C PRO A 133 -7.70 7.89 -11.10
N GLN A 134 -8.89 7.74 -11.66
CA GLN A 134 -10.03 8.57 -11.31
C GLN A 134 -10.49 8.33 -9.88
N ARG A 135 -10.64 7.07 -9.49
CA ARG A 135 -11.01 6.66 -8.12
C ARG A 135 -9.95 7.10 -7.12
N PHE A 136 -8.67 6.88 -7.45
CA PHE A 136 -7.55 7.29 -6.61
C PHE A 136 -7.54 8.78 -6.32
N VAL A 137 -7.66 9.63 -7.34
CA VAL A 137 -7.70 11.09 -7.17
C VAL A 137 -8.91 11.50 -6.34
N THR A 138 -10.08 10.94 -6.62
CA THR A 138 -11.33 11.36 -5.95
C THR A 138 -11.35 10.96 -4.47
N GLN A 139 -10.82 9.79 -4.11
CA GLN A 139 -10.93 9.24 -2.77
C GLN A 139 -9.72 9.55 -1.88
N ILE A 140 -8.52 9.59 -2.44
CA ILE A 140 -7.28 9.69 -1.66
C ILE A 140 -6.66 11.08 -1.76
N VAL A 141 -6.51 11.59 -2.97
CA VAL A 141 -5.72 12.80 -3.21
C VAL A 141 -6.48 14.08 -2.87
N GLY A 142 -7.74 14.17 -3.23
CA GLY A 142 -8.52 15.39 -3.07
C GLY A 142 -7.93 16.56 -3.86
N ALA A 143 -7.77 17.72 -3.21
CA ALA A 143 -7.30 18.96 -3.83
C ALA A 143 -5.79 19.21 -3.72
N GLN A 144 -4.97 18.20 -3.44
CA GLN A 144 -3.52 18.36 -3.30
C GLN A 144 -2.84 18.63 -4.65
N GLY A 145 -1.77 19.43 -4.64
CA GLY A 145 -1.01 19.77 -5.85
C GLY A 145 -0.07 18.65 -6.31
N ILE A 146 0.62 18.01 -5.35
CA ILE A 146 1.53 16.87 -5.58
C ILE A 146 1.21 15.81 -4.53
N TYR A 147 1.28 14.54 -4.94
CA TYR A 147 1.08 13.40 -4.06
C TYR A 147 2.16 12.34 -4.28
N THR A 148 2.79 11.90 -3.19
CA THR A 148 3.95 11.00 -3.21
C THR A 148 3.68 9.68 -2.51
N THR A 149 4.54 8.68 -2.77
CA THR A 149 4.51 7.39 -2.06
C THR A 149 4.65 7.55 -0.55
N GLY A 150 5.41 8.56 -0.08
CA GLY A 150 5.58 8.82 1.35
C GLY A 150 4.28 9.21 2.04
N GLN A 151 3.45 10.03 1.40
CA GLN A 151 2.15 10.44 1.94
C GLN A 151 1.14 9.28 1.97
N LEU A 152 1.26 8.35 1.03
CA LEU A 152 0.41 7.17 0.94
C LEU A 152 0.87 6.03 1.87
N ALA A 153 2.17 6.01 2.21
CA ALA A 153 2.81 4.89 2.88
C ALA A 153 2.17 4.51 4.22
N ASP A 154 1.80 5.49 5.04
CA ASP A 154 1.22 5.22 6.35
C ASP A 154 -0.16 4.56 6.21
N TYR A 155 -0.99 5.08 5.33
CA TYR A 155 -2.32 4.52 5.06
C TYR A 155 -2.25 3.08 4.52
N LEU A 156 -1.39 2.83 3.52
CA LEU A 156 -1.21 1.49 2.97
C LEU A 156 -0.58 0.53 3.99
N ARG A 157 0.30 1.04 4.86
CA ARG A 157 0.89 0.24 5.94
C ARG A 157 -0.17 -0.25 6.91
N ASP A 158 -1.12 0.61 7.30
CA ASP A 158 -2.18 0.24 8.25
C ASP A 158 -3.06 -0.89 7.69
N ILE A 159 -3.44 -0.80 6.41
CA ILE A 159 -4.15 -1.89 5.71
C ILE A 159 -3.29 -3.16 5.74
N MET A 160 -2.04 -3.07 5.33
CA MET A 160 -1.13 -4.22 5.28
C MET A 160 -0.96 -4.89 6.64
N VAL A 161 -0.74 -4.11 7.71
CA VAL A 161 -0.55 -4.65 9.06
C VAL A 161 -1.79 -5.38 9.56
N SER A 162 -2.97 -4.84 9.31
CA SER A 162 -4.25 -5.48 9.66
C SER A 162 -4.39 -6.85 9.00
N GLU A 163 -4.17 -6.91 7.69
CA GLU A 163 -4.33 -8.15 6.93
C GLU A 163 -3.23 -9.17 7.22
N VAL A 164 -2.00 -8.70 7.44
CA VAL A 164 -0.88 -9.54 7.90
C VAL A 164 -1.20 -10.20 9.24
N ALA A 165 -1.66 -9.43 10.23
CA ALA A 165 -2.01 -9.96 11.54
C ALA A 165 -3.10 -11.04 11.45
N SER A 166 -4.12 -10.79 10.63
CA SER A 166 -5.21 -11.72 10.41
C SER A 166 -4.76 -13.03 9.73
N VAL A 167 -3.95 -12.94 8.67
CA VAL A 167 -3.44 -14.12 7.95
C VAL A 167 -2.47 -14.92 8.81
N ILE A 168 -1.54 -14.26 9.49
CA ILE A 168 -0.59 -14.93 10.38
C ILE A 168 -1.36 -15.64 11.50
N GLY A 169 -2.31 -14.98 12.16
CA GLY A 169 -3.12 -15.57 13.22
C GLY A 169 -3.88 -16.82 12.77
N ALA A 170 -4.52 -16.76 11.60
CA ALA A 170 -5.24 -17.90 11.02
C ALA A 170 -4.32 -19.07 10.63
N THR A 171 -3.13 -18.77 10.14
CA THR A 171 -2.12 -19.78 9.75
C THR A 171 -1.52 -20.44 10.97
N MET A 172 -1.16 -19.65 11.99
CA MET A 172 -0.54 -20.14 13.22
C MET A 172 -1.49 -20.96 14.07
N ALA A 173 -2.78 -20.72 14.00
CA ALA A 173 -3.79 -21.58 14.65
C ALA A 173 -3.74 -23.04 14.16
N LYS A 174 -3.26 -23.29 12.94
CA LYS A 174 -3.18 -24.60 12.30
C LYS A 174 -1.74 -25.12 12.16
N SER A 175 -0.75 -24.27 12.40
CA SER A 175 0.67 -24.57 12.19
C SER A 175 1.48 -24.14 13.40
N SER A 176 2.79 -24.39 13.36
CA SER A 176 3.73 -23.94 14.41
C SER A 176 4.75 -22.97 13.85
N LEU A 177 5.28 -22.12 14.71
CA LEU A 177 6.37 -21.17 14.41
C LEU A 177 7.57 -21.87 13.73
N LEU A 178 7.83 -23.13 14.07
CA LEU A 178 8.91 -23.93 13.43
C LEU A 178 8.71 -24.14 11.93
N ASN A 179 7.48 -24.16 11.45
CA ASN A 179 7.14 -24.37 10.04
C ASN A 179 7.00 -23.07 9.26
N LEU A 180 7.06 -21.93 9.94
CA LEU A 180 6.71 -20.62 9.35
C LEU A 180 7.68 -20.22 8.23
N ALA A 181 8.94 -20.58 8.33
CA ALA A 181 9.92 -20.29 7.28
C ALA A 181 9.59 -20.98 5.95
N ALA A 182 9.02 -22.18 6.00
CA ALA A 182 8.57 -22.90 4.81
C ALA A 182 7.28 -22.31 4.21
N LEU A 183 6.49 -21.60 5.01
CA LEU A 183 5.19 -21.04 4.62
C LEU A 183 5.26 -19.57 4.18
N GLN A 184 6.44 -18.92 4.16
CA GLN A 184 6.57 -17.50 3.84
C GLN A 184 5.95 -17.12 2.50
N SER A 185 6.16 -17.95 1.47
CA SER A 185 5.59 -17.71 0.12
C SER A 185 4.07 -17.77 0.13
N ASP A 186 3.52 -18.76 0.82
CA ASP A 186 2.07 -18.97 0.91
C ASP A 186 1.41 -17.87 1.73
N LEU A 187 2.08 -17.42 2.79
CA LEU A 187 1.66 -16.26 3.57
C LEU A 187 1.63 -14.98 2.72
N GLY A 188 2.65 -14.73 1.90
CA GLY A 188 2.68 -13.61 0.98
C GLY A 188 1.50 -13.61 0.02
N ALA A 189 1.19 -14.77 -0.57
CA ALA A 189 0.06 -14.92 -1.47
C ALA A 189 -1.30 -14.74 -0.75
N ALA A 190 -1.43 -15.29 0.46
CA ALA A 190 -2.65 -15.15 1.26
C ALA A 190 -2.89 -13.70 1.71
N ILE A 191 -1.84 -13.00 2.14
CA ILE A 191 -1.93 -11.58 2.48
C ILE A 191 -2.31 -10.75 1.25
N GLN A 192 -1.67 -11.01 0.10
CA GLN A 192 -2.01 -10.33 -1.15
C GLN A 192 -3.48 -10.51 -1.52
N ALA A 193 -3.98 -11.74 -1.47
CA ALA A 193 -5.37 -12.05 -1.81
C ALA A 193 -6.36 -11.35 -0.88
N LYS A 194 -6.02 -11.24 0.41
CA LYS A 194 -6.90 -10.66 1.41
C LYS A 194 -6.90 -9.13 1.39
N ALA A 195 -5.74 -8.50 1.15
CA ALA A 195 -5.61 -7.05 1.08
C ALA A 195 -6.04 -6.48 -0.29
N ALA A 196 -6.21 -7.32 -1.32
CA ALA A 196 -6.48 -6.87 -2.68
C ALA A 196 -7.74 -6.01 -2.79
N ASP A 197 -8.82 -6.38 -2.11
CA ASP A 197 -10.09 -5.66 -2.16
C ASP A 197 -10.00 -4.27 -1.54
N ASP A 198 -9.27 -4.13 -0.42
CA ASP A 198 -9.07 -2.83 0.25
C ASP A 198 -8.23 -1.88 -0.61
N PHE A 199 -7.21 -2.42 -1.29
CA PHE A 199 -6.41 -1.64 -2.24
C PHE A 199 -7.22 -1.25 -3.48
N ASP A 200 -8.01 -2.16 -4.03
CA ASP A 200 -8.84 -1.89 -5.21
C ASP A 200 -9.94 -0.86 -4.90
N ALA A 201 -10.48 -0.87 -3.69
CA ALA A 201 -11.48 0.10 -3.26
C ALA A 201 -11.01 1.56 -3.40
N ILE A 202 -9.72 1.82 -3.31
CA ILE A 202 -9.10 3.14 -3.47
C ILE A 202 -8.40 3.35 -4.83
N GLY A 203 -8.61 2.44 -5.77
CA GLY A 203 -8.06 2.54 -7.13
C GLY A 203 -6.59 2.10 -7.25
N ILE A 204 -6.10 1.28 -6.32
CA ILE A 204 -4.73 0.75 -6.29
C ILE A 204 -4.77 -0.77 -6.52
N ALA A 205 -3.94 -1.27 -7.42
CA ALA A 205 -3.74 -2.71 -7.59
C ALA A 205 -2.52 -3.18 -6.78
N LEU A 206 -2.74 -4.05 -5.80
CA LEU A 206 -1.68 -4.72 -5.06
C LEU A 206 -1.09 -5.84 -5.93
N LYS A 207 0.17 -5.67 -6.36
CA LYS A 207 0.82 -6.57 -7.33
C LYS A 207 1.45 -7.80 -6.69
N LYS A 208 2.32 -7.59 -5.71
CA LYS A 208 3.05 -8.66 -5.01
C LYS A 208 3.25 -8.29 -3.55
N VAL A 209 3.17 -9.28 -2.69
CA VAL A 209 3.51 -9.17 -1.28
C VAL A 209 4.56 -10.22 -0.94
N TYR A 210 5.64 -9.79 -0.31
CA TYR A 210 6.70 -10.66 0.17
C TYR A 210 6.83 -10.54 1.68
N VAL A 211 6.81 -11.68 2.36
CA VAL A 211 7.18 -11.78 3.77
C VAL A 211 8.69 -12.04 3.82
N VAL A 212 9.46 -11.06 4.26
CA VAL A 212 10.93 -11.14 4.30
C VAL A 212 11.40 -11.83 5.57
N GLY A 213 10.75 -11.54 6.69
CA GLY A 213 11.11 -12.17 7.96
C GLY A 213 9.97 -12.17 8.96
N ILE A 214 9.98 -13.21 9.78
CA ILE A 214 9.12 -13.36 10.95
C ILE A 214 10.05 -13.68 12.12
N THR A 215 10.07 -12.78 13.10
CA THR A 215 10.99 -12.88 14.23
C THR A 215 10.18 -13.06 15.51
N PRO A 216 10.38 -14.16 16.26
CA PRO A 216 9.76 -14.32 17.57
C PRO A 216 10.27 -13.27 18.55
N SER A 217 9.46 -12.94 19.57
CA SER A 217 9.92 -12.16 20.70
C SER A 217 11.04 -12.88 21.47
N GLU A 218 11.80 -12.16 22.27
CA GLU A 218 12.88 -12.74 23.05
C GLU A 218 12.37 -13.86 23.97
N GLU A 219 11.21 -13.66 24.59
CA GLU A 219 10.58 -14.67 25.45
C GLU A 219 10.15 -15.91 24.67
N THR A 220 9.52 -15.72 23.51
CA THR A 220 9.15 -16.83 22.62
C THR A 220 10.38 -17.58 22.11
N ALA A 221 11.46 -16.87 21.76
CA ALA A 221 12.71 -17.49 21.31
C ALA A 221 13.37 -18.32 22.43
N LYS A 222 13.38 -17.82 23.69
CA LYS A 222 13.87 -18.56 24.86
C LYS A 222 13.03 -19.82 25.11
N ALA A 223 11.71 -19.71 25.07
CA ALA A 223 10.81 -20.86 25.24
C ALA A 223 11.00 -21.91 24.12
N LEU A 224 11.20 -21.47 22.88
CA LEU A 224 11.46 -22.34 21.74
C LEU A 224 12.81 -23.08 21.90
N SER A 225 13.85 -22.37 22.30
CA SER A 225 15.18 -22.94 22.56
C SER A 225 15.15 -23.96 23.69
N ALA A 226 14.49 -23.65 24.79
CA ALA A 226 14.33 -24.57 25.91
C ALA A 226 13.59 -25.86 25.49
N ARG A 227 12.51 -25.71 24.69
CA ARG A 227 11.75 -26.86 24.19
C ARG A 227 12.56 -27.72 23.22
N SER A 228 13.32 -27.08 22.31
CA SER A 228 14.19 -27.77 21.38
C SER A 228 15.28 -28.56 22.12
N ALA A 229 15.88 -27.97 23.14
CA ALA A 229 16.87 -28.66 24.00
C ALA A 229 16.26 -29.87 24.71
N MET A 230 15.05 -29.74 25.28
CA MET A 230 14.33 -30.84 25.91
C MET A 230 13.98 -31.96 24.91
N GLY A 231 13.52 -31.61 23.71
CA GLY A 231 13.24 -32.59 22.67
C GLY A 231 14.48 -33.36 22.22
N ALA A 232 15.62 -32.69 22.14
CA ALA A 232 16.90 -33.31 21.79
C ALA A 232 17.43 -34.25 22.89
N LEU A 233 17.11 -33.96 24.18
CA LEU A 233 17.52 -34.77 25.34
C LEU A 233 16.51 -35.89 25.68
N GLY A 234 15.36 -35.93 25.04
CA GLY A 234 14.31 -36.92 25.32
C GLY A 234 13.69 -36.78 26.74
N VAL A 235 13.83 -35.62 27.37
CA VAL A 235 13.44 -35.37 28.75
C VAL A 235 12.13 -34.60 28.81
N ASN A 236 11.22 -35.00 29.72
CA ASN A 236 9.97 -34.29 29.98
C ASN A 236 10.22 -32.99 30.76
N TYR A 237 9.46 -31.91 30.49
CA TYR A 237 9.59 -30.58 31.13
C TYR A 237 9.64 -30.61 32.65
N MET A 238 8.84 -31.48 33.28
CA MET A 238 8.88 -31.67 34.75
C MET A 238 10.21 -32.22 35.25
N GLN A 239 10.83 -33.16 34.53
CA GLN A 239 12.14 -33.73 34.91
C GLN A 239 13.25 -32.70 34.75
N TYR A 240 13.17 -31.83 33.71
CA TYR A 240 14.14 -30.76 33.53
C TYR A 240 14.05 -29.67 34.59
N GLN A 241 12.85 -29.24 35.00
CA GLN A 241 12.68 -28.31 36.10
C GLN A 241 13.12 -28.90 37.45
N LEU A 242 12.81 -30.16 37.71
CA LEU A 242 13.27 -30.85 38.92
C LEU A 242 14.81 -30.95 38.98
N SER A 243 15.49 -31.15 37.85
CA SER A 243 16.94 -31.18 37.81
C SER A 243 17.57 -29.81 38.09
N LEU A 244 16.96 -28.73 37.62
CA LEU A 244 17.43 -27.36 37.88
C LEU A 244 17.23 -26.96 39.36
N ILE A 245 16.14 -27.40 39.98
CA ILE A 245 15.88 -27.15 41.41
C ILE A 245 16.87 -27.93 42.27
N HIS A 246 17.19 -29.17 41.91
CA HIS A 246 18.17 -29.99 42.66
C HIS A 246 19.62 -29.45 42.54
N ILE A 247 19.96 -28.78 41.46
CA ILE A 247 21.29 -28.17 41.29
C ILE A 247 21.39 -26.85 42.08
N SER A 248 20.29 -26.18 42.36
CA SER A 248 20.24 -24.89 43.06
C SER A 248 20.05 -25.02 44.59
N GLU A 249 19.75 -26.20 45.12
CA GLU A 249 19.73 -26.41 46.60
C GLU A 249 21.14 -26.57 47.12
N PRO A 250 21.64 -25.64 47.98
CA PRO A 250 22.90 -25.85 48.64
C PRO A 250 22.72 -26.99 49.66
N THR A 251 23.52 -28.06 49.51
CA THR A 251 23.66 -29.09 50.51
C THR A 251 23.96 -28.43 51.84
N ARG A 252 23.01 -28.45 52.78
CA ARG A 252 23.27 -28.09 54.18
C ARG A 252 24.19 -29.15 54.73
N PRO A 253 25.41 -28.81 55.30
CA PRO A 253 26.20 -29.73 56.05
C PRO A 253 25.52 -29.90 57.38
N TYR A 254 25.43 -31.15 57.85
CA TYR A 254 25.07 -31.50 59.21
C TYR A 254 26.15 -31.03 60.17
#